data_9f0a5c556782d1518cd7b3453a513613
#
_entry.id   9f0a5c556782d1518cd7b3453a513613
#
_cell.length_a   1.000
_cell.length_b   1.000
_cell.length_c   1.000
_cell.angle_alpha   90.00
_cell.angle_beta   90.00
_cell.angle_gamma   90.00
#
_symmetry.space_group_name_H-M   'P 1'
#
loop_
_entity.id
_entity.type
_entity.pdbx_description
1 polymer ?
#
loop_
_entity_poly.entity_id
_entity_poly.type
_entity_poly.pdbx_seq_one_letter_code
_entity_poly.pdbx_strand_id
1 'polypeptide(L)'
;MGGARSGRAVSQLLAEAGGEVFLTEHGPPPDGTEAMLDEAGIEYEFGGHTRRALDADFFVVSPGVPTQSNIVQQALRAGIDVYSEIEAASWFCDAPIVAITGTNGKTTTTSLTGHVFRQAFEDVPG
;
A
#
# COMPACT_ATOMS: atom_id res chain seq x y z
N MET A 1 2.85 -6.47 1.94
CA MET A 1 2.58 -7.67 1.13
C MET A 1 1.98 -7.26 -0.21
N GLY A 2 2.62 -7.64 -1.28
CA GLY A 2 2.20 -7.39 -2.65
C GLY A 2 3.24 -6.64 -3.46
N GLY A 3 3.94 -7.35 -4.38
CA GLY A 3 4.89 -6.76 -5.33
C GLY A 3 4.24 -5.98 -6.48
N ALA A 4 2.90 -5.77 -6.43
CA ALA A 4 2.18 -4.95 -7.38
C ALA A 4 2.57 -3.46 -7.28
N ARG A 5 2.21 -2.65 -8.28
CA ARG A 5 2.61 -1.23 -8.35
C ARG A 5 2.32 -0.45 -7.06
N SER A 6 1.17 -0.66 -6.45
CA SER A 6 0.76 0.03 -5.22
C SER A 6 1.55 -0.45 -4.00
N GLY A 7 1.81 -1.75 -3.87
CA GLY A 7 2.63 -2.29 -2.79
C GLY A 7 4.05 -1.72 -2.78
N ARG A 8 4.67 -1.61 -3.97
CA ARG A 8 5.99 -0.99 -4.11
C ARG A 8 5.99 0.48 -3.69
N ALA A 9 4.98 1.25 -4.14
CA ALA A 9 4.85 2.67 -3.81
C ALA A 9 4.69 2.89 -2.30
N VAL A 10 3.88 2.06 -1.63
CA VAL A 10 3.71 2.14 -0.16
C VAL A 10 5.00 1.72 0.55
N SER A 11 5.71 0.69 0.07
CA SER A 11 6.99 0.28 0.65
C SER A 11 8.03 1.42 0.60
N GLN A 12 8.13 2.11 -0.54
CA GLN A 12 9.01 3.28 -0.67
C GLN A 12 8.60 4.41 0.27
N LEU A 13 7.30 4.75 0.33
CA LEU A 13 6.78 5.80 1.20
C LEU A 13 7.09 5.53 2.67
N LEU A 14 6.92 4.29 3.13
CA LEU A 14 7.24 3.90 4.50
C LEU A 14 8.74 3.96 4.77
N ALA A 15 9.58 3.53 3.82
CA ALA A 15 11.03 3.59 3.95
C ALA A 15 11.54 5.05 3.96
N GLU A 16 11.01 5.92 3.10
CA GLU A 16 11.31 7.36 3.10
C GLU A 16 10.91 8.05 4.41
N ALA A 17 9.87 7.55 5.07
CA ALA A 17 9.45 8.00 6.39
C ALA A 17 10.33 7.46 7.54
N GLY A 18 11.35 6.66 7.24
CA GLY A 18 12.29 6.10 8.20
C GLY A 18 11.87 4.77 8.80
N GLY A 19 10.84 4.12 8.24
CA GLY A 19 10.44 2.76 8.63
C GLY A 19 11.40 1.70 8.10
N GLU A 20 11.64 0.65 8.89
CA GLU A 20 12.28 -0.58 8.42
C GLU A 20 11.23 -1.42 7.67
N VAL A 21 11.41 -1.55 6.37
CA VAL A 21 10.39 -2.18 5.50
C VAL A 21 10.88 -3.54 5.00
N PHE A 22 10.03 -4.54 5.14
CA PHE A 22 10.21 -5.86 4.54
C PHE A 22 9.06 -6.18 3.59
N LEU A 23 9.35 -6.29 2.27
CA LEU A 23 8.36 -6.66 1.27
C LEU A 23 8.33 -8.19 1.11
N THR A 24 7.17 -8.79 1.27
CA THR A 24 6.97 -10.23 1.07
C THR A 24 5.87 -10.50 0.04
N GLU A 25 6.13 -11.37 -0.93
CA GLU A 25 5.21 -11.68 -2.02
C GLU A 25 5.24 -13.17 -2.35
N HIS A 26 4.06 -13.78 -2.53
CA HIS A 26 3.95 -15.19 -2.88
C HIS A 26 4.39 -15.48 -4.33
N GLY A 27 4.13 -14.56 -5.22
CA GLY A 27 4.48 -14.67 -6.65
C GLY A 27 5.92 -14.27 -6.94
N PRO A 28 6.37 -14.47 -8.20
CA PRO A 28 7.65 -13.94 -8.66
C PRO A 28 7.60 -12.41 -8.72
N PRO A 29 8.78 -11.76 -8.62
CA PRO A 29 8.84 -10.30 -8.75
C PRO A 29 8.46 -9.86 -10.17
N PRO A 30 7.67 -8.79 -10.32
CA PRO A 30 7.56 -8.10 -11.60
C PRO A 30 8.92 -7.54 -12.04
N ASP A 31 9.12 -7.39 -13.36
CA ASP A 31 10.36 -6.88 -13.92
C ASP A 31 10.80 -5.56 -13.28
N GLY A 32 12.07 -5.46 -12.92
CA GLY A 32 12.69 -4.28 -12.32
C GLY A 32 12.32 -4.03 -10.84
N THR A 33 11.52 -4.91 -10.23
CA THR A 33 11.11 -4.73 -8.82
C THR A 33 12.29 -4.90 -7.87
N GLU A 34 13.11 -5.92 -8.05
CA GLU A 34 14.25 -6.20 -7.18
C GLU A 34 15.26 -5.04 -7.20
N ALA A 35 15.62 -4.56 -8.39
CA ALA A 35 16.54 -3.42 -8.53
C ALA A 35 16.03 -2.17 -7.83
N MET A 36 14.73 -1.89 -7.91
CA MET A 36 14.10 -0.76 -7.22
C MET A 36 14.12 -0.93 -5.69
N LEU A 37 13.87 -2.14 -5.19
CA LEU A 37 13.91 -2.44 -3.76
C LEU A 37 15.34 -2.35 -3.21
N ASP A 38 16.32 -2.86 -3.95
CA ASP A 38 17.75 -2.77 -3.61
C ASP A 38 18.21 -1.31 -3.55
N GLU A 39 17.81 -0.47 -4.52
CA GLU A 39 18.13 0.96 -4.55
C GLU A 39 17.49 1.71 -3.35
N ALA A 40 16.30 1.31 -2.95
CA ALA A 40 15.60 1.88 -1.80
C ALA A 40 16.06 1.30 -0.45
N GLY A 41 16.95 0.30 -0.44
CA GLY A 41 17.40 -0.39 0.77
C GLY A 41 16.30 -1.20 1.46
N ILE A 42 15.27 -1.62 0.72
CA ILE A 42 14.14 -2.38 1.21
C ILE A 42 14.45 -3.87 1.09
N GLU A 43 14.42 -4.59 2.20
CA GLU A 43 14.57 -6.04 2.18
C GLU A 43 13.30 -6.72 1.66
N TYR A 44 13.46 -7.84 0.97
CA TYR A 44 12.32 -8.52 0.34
C TYR A 44 12.47 -10.04 0.25
N GLU A 45 11.34 -10.70 0.05
CA GLU A 45 11.27 -12.11 -0.34
C GLU A 45 10.18 -12.34 -1.39
N PHE A 46 10.46 -13.21 -2.34
CA PHE A 46 9.51 -13.65 -3.38
C PHE A 46 9.37 -15.16 -3.40
N GLY A 47 8.25 -15.66 -3.91
CA GLY A 47 7.99 -17.10 -4.03
C GLY A 47 7.43 -17.74 -2.76
N GLY A 48 7.04 -16.94 -1.78
CA GLY A 48 6.45 -17.42 -0.53
C GLY A 48 6.63 -16.43 0.61
N HIS A 49 6.18 -16.85 1.79
CA HIS A 49 6.26 -16.05 3.02
C HIS A 49 7.00 -16.84 4.09
N THR A 50 8.14 -16.33 4.54
CA THR A 50 8.89 -16.93 5.65
C THR A 50 8.42 -16.37 7.00
N ARG A 51 8.95 -16.95 8.08
CA ARG A 51 8.68 -16.44 9.44
C ARG A 51 9.15 -15.00 9.65
N ARG A 52 10.12 -14.54 8.86
CA ARG A 52 10.61 -13.17 8.92
C ARG A 52 9.50 -12.15 8.68
N ALA A 53 8.53 -12.47 7.79
CA ALA A 53 7.40 -11.60 7.56
C ALA A 53 6.58 -11.31 8.83
N LEU A 54 6.64 -12.19 9.85
CA LEU A 54 5.92 -12.01 11.11
C LEU A 54 6.73 -11.25 12.17
N ASP A 55 7.94 -10.85 11.85
CA ASP A 55 8.78 -9.99 12.70
C ASP A 55 8.57 -8.53 12.29
N ALA A 56 7.37 -8.03 12.57
CA ALA A 56 6.92 -6.70 12.17
C ALA A 56 5.94 -6.13 13.20
N ASP A 57 5.96 -4.81 13.35
CA ASP A 57 5.01 -4.10 14.22
C ASP A 57 3.60 -4.06 13.59
N PHE A 58 3.53 -3.99 12.27
CA PHE A 58 2.27 -4.02 11.53
C PHE A 58 2.46 -4.54 10.09
N PHE A 59 1.37 -4.96 9.48
CA PHE A 59 1.30 -5.36 8.07
C PHE A 59 0.54 -4.33 7.25
N VAL A 60 1.04 -4.07 6.03
CA VAL A 60 0.26 -3.40 4.99
C VAL A 60 -0.03 -4.39 3.87
N VAL A 61 -1.30 -4.57 3.52
CA VAL A 61 -1.74 -5.54 2.53
C VAL A 61 -2.31 -4.86 1.30
N SER A 62 -1.91 -5.35 0.12
CA SER A 62 -2.48 -4.93 -1.15
C SER A 62 -3.93 -5.39 -1.31
N PRO A 63 -4.80 -4.64 -2.02
CA PRO A 63 -6.20 -4.99 -2.19
C PRO A 63 -6.45 -6.38 -2.81
N GLY A 64 -5.49 -6.89 -3.57
CA GLY A 64 -5.56 -8.23 -4.17
C GLY A 64 -5.24 -9.39 -3.23
N VAL A 65 -4.76 -9.11 -2.02
CA VAL A 65 -4.42 -10.15 -1.05
C VAL A 65 -5.66 -10.50 -0.23
N PRO A 66 -6.16 -11.74 -0.32
CA PRO A 66 -7.32 -12.15 0.47
C PRO A 66 -7.03 -12.07 1.98
N THR A 67 -7.97 -11.54 2.75
CA THR A 67 -7.86 -11.52 4.22
C THR A 67 -7.76 -12.91 4.83
N GLN A 68 -8.24 -13.94 4.12
CA GLN A 68 -8.14 -15.36 4.48
C GLN A 68 -6.78 -15.98 4.15
N SER A 69 -5.86 -15.25 3.51
CA SER A 69 -4.53 -15.79 3.18
C SER A 69 -3.79 -16.20 4.46
N ASN A 70 -3.02 -17.28 4.34
CA ASN A 70 -2.38 -17.91 5.50
C ASN A 70 -1.51 -16.92 6.30
N ILE A 71 -0.73 -16.08 5.59
CA ILE A 71 0.18 -15.13 6.24
C ILE A 71 -0.58 -14.02 6.98
N VAL A 72 -1.68 -13.51 6.41
CA VAL A 72 -2.54 -12.51 7.08
C VAL A 72 -3.16 -13.10 8.33
N GLN A 73 -3.65 -14.33 8.24
CA GLN A 73 -4.22 -15.02 9.40
C GLN A 73 -3.17 -15.32 10.49
N GLN A 74 -1.92 -15.59 10.10
CA GLN A 74 -0.83 -15.76 11.07
C GLN A 74 -0.49 -14.44 11.76
N ALA A 75 -0.41 -13.33 11.01
CA ALA A 75 -0.18 -12.00 11.56
C ALA A 75 -1.26 -11.62 12.59
N LEU A 76 -2.53 -11.77 12.23
CA LEU A 76 -3.65 -11.49 13.12
C LEU A 76 -3.62 -12.34 14.40
N ARG A 77 -3.27 -13.65 14.30
CA ARG A 77 -3.12 -14.53 15.47
C ARG A 77 -1.92 -14.16 16.34
N ALA A 78 -0.89 -13.57 15.75
CA ALA A 78 0.27 -13.05 16.47
C ALA A 78 0.01 -11.69 17.13
N GLY A 79 -1.16 -11.08 16.89
CA GLY A 79 -1.52 -9.76 17.40
C GLY A 79 -0.90 -8.61 16.61
N ILE A 80 -0.45 -8.89 15.37
CA ILE A 80 0.11 -7.88 14.46
C ILE A 80 -1.05 -7.19 13.76
N ASP A 81 -1.10 -5.87 13.82
CA ASP A 81 -2.11 -5.06 13.14
C ASP A 81 -1.97 -5.16 11.61
N VAL A 82 -3.10 -5.19 10.92
CA VAL A 82 -3.14 -5.33 9.46
C VAL A 82 -3.90 -4.18 8.84
N TYR A 83 -3.21 -3.37 8.06
CA TYR A 83 -3.73 -2.18 7.40
C TYR A 83 -3.82 -2.38 5.88
N SER A 84 -4.71 -1.65 5.23
CA SER A 84 -4.74 -1.56 3.77
C SER A 84 -3.69 -0.56 3.27
N GLU A 85 -3.30 -0.67 1.98
CA GLU A 85 -2.41 0.31 1.35
C GLU A 85 -2.96 1.74 1.41
N ILE A 86 -4.29 1.90 1.24
CA ILE A 86 -4.94 3.22 1.30
C ILE A 86 -4.86 3.80 2.71
N GLU A 87 -5.05 2.96 3.72
CA GLU A 87 -4.96 3.36 5.11
C GLU A 87 -3.53 3.79 5.48
N ALA A 88 -2.54 2.97 5.13
CA ALA A 88 -1.14 3.34 5.34
C ALA A 88 -0.75 4.62 4.58
N ALA A 89 -1.18 4.77 3.33
CA ALA A 89 -0.92 5.99 2.55
C ALA A 89 -1.60 7.23 3.16
N SER A 90 -2.75 7.07 3.82
CA SER A 90 -3.46 8.17 4.45
C SER A 90 -2.71 8.79 5.64
N TRP A 91 -1.79 8.06 6.27
CA TRP A 91 -0.98 8.60 7.37
C TRP A 91 -0.03 9.72 6.93
N PHE A 92 0.25 9.80 5.64
CA PHE A 92 1.14 10.79 5.01
C PHE A 92 0.36 11.88 4.26
N CYS A 93 -0.96 11.94 4.44
CA CYS A 93 -1.81 12.89 3.74
C CYS A 93 -2.41 13.89 4.73
N ASP A 94 -1.90 15.12 4.75
CA ASP A 94 -2.42 16.20 5.58
C ASP A 94 -3.71 16.84 5.01
N ALA A 95 -4.04 16.53 3.75
CA ALA A 95 -5.22 17.06 3.09
C ALA A 95 -6.48 16.26 3.45
N PRO A 96 -7.66 16.90 3.45
CA PRO A 96 -8.92 16.20 3.61
C PRO A 96 -9.13 15.14 2.52
N ILE A 97 -9.50 13.93 2.92
CA ILE A 97 -9.71 12.80 2.02
C ILE A 97 -11.20 12.64 1.71
N VAL A 98 -11.54 12.63 0.43
CA VAL A 98 -12.88 12.31 -0.06
C VAL A 98 -12.89 10.89 -0.60
N ALA A 99 -13.56 9.98 0.12
CA ALA A 99 -13.66 8.58 -0.26
C ALA A 99 -14.93 8.32 -1.09
N ILE A 100 -14.75 7.71 -2.27
CA ILE A 100 -15.85 7.34 -3.18
C ILE A 100 -15.92 5.81 -3.26
N THR A 101 -17.02 5.25 -2.80
CA THR A 101 -17.28 3.81 -2.84
C THR A 101 -18.55 3.50 -3.63
N GLY A 102 -18.73 2.26 -4.03
CA GLY A 102 -19.93 1.78 -4.73
C GLY A 102 -19.63 0.60 -5.64
N THR A 103 -20.68 -0.08 -6.07
CA THR A 103 -20.58 -1.24 -6.97
C THR A 103 -20.16 -0.79 -8.38
N ASN A 104 -20.74 0.31 -8.87
CA ASN A 104 -20.48 0.89 -10.19
C ASN A 104 -20.21 2.39 -10.08
N GLY A 105 -19.62 3.00 -11.11
CA GLY A 105 -19.48 4.44 -11.25
C GLY A 105 -18.35 5.08 -10.44
N LYS A 106 -17.60 4.34 -9.62
CA LYS A 106 -16.50 4.90 -8.80
C LYS A 106 -15.53 5.76 -9.61
N THR A 107 -14.99 5.23 -10.68
CA THR A 107 -14.02 5.94 -11.52
C THR A 107 -14.60 7.22 -12.12
N THR A 108 -15.82 7.16 -12.64
CA THR A 108 -16.52 8.31 -13.23
C THR A 108 -16.76 9.39 -12.17
N THR A 109 -17.28 9.00 -11.00
CA THR A 109 -17.54 9.94 -9.90
C THR A 109 -16.24 10.55 -9.38
N THR A 110 -15.19 9.77 -9.21
CA THR A 110 -13.87 10.27 -8.78
C THR A 110 -13.31 11.27 -9.79
N SER A 111 -13.38 10.96 -11.09
CA SER A 111 -12.89 11.87 -12.13
C SER A 111 -13.70 13.17 -12.17
N LEU A 112 -15.02 13.08 -12.04
CA LEU A 112 -15.90 14.26 -12.02
C LEU A 112 -15.64 15.11 -10.78
N THR A 113 -15.56 14.50 -9.61
CA THR A 113 -15.25 15.20 -8.35
C THR A 113 -13.90 15.90 -8.47
N GLY A 114 -12.86 15.22 -8.94
CA GLY A 114 -11.55 15.83 -9.15
C GLY A 114 -11.56 16.98 -10.17
N HIS A 115 -12.41 16.90 -11.19
CA HIS A 115 -12.60 17.99 -12.16
C HIS A 115 -13.25 19.21 -11.48
N VAL A 116 -14.33 18.98 -10.73
CA VAL A 116 -15.04 20.07 -10.02
C VAL A 116 -14.11 20.76 -9.02
N PHE A 117 -13.34 19.98 -8.24
CA PHE A 117 -12.39 20.58 -7.30
C PHE A 117 -11.30 21.40 -8.00
N ARG A 118 -10.71 20.89 -9.08
CA ARG A 118 -9.72 21.67 -9.85
C ARG A 118 -10.30 22.99 -10.33
N GLN A 119 -11.49 22.98 -10.93
CA GLN A 119 -12.15 24.21 -11.40
C GLN A 119 -12.48 25.17 -10.26
N ALA A 120 -12.92 24.65 -9.10
CA ALA A 120 -13.29 25.49 -7.97
C ALA A 120 -12.09 26.14 -7.25
N PHE A 121 -10.89 25.53 -7.36
CA PHE A 121 -9.70 25.96 -6.62
C PHE A 121 -8.55 26.42 -7.53
N GLU A 122 -8.71 26.40 -8.86
CA GLU A 122 -7.72 26.93 -9.82
C GLU A 122 -7.46 28.44 -9.62
N ASP A 123 -8.42 29.18 -9.05
CA ASP A 123 -8.34 30.63 -8.80
C ASP A 123 -7.98 31.00 -7.35
N VAL A 124 -7.63 30.03 -6.49
CA VAL A 124 -7.19 30.30 -5.11
C VAL A 124 -5.67 30.45 -5.11
N PRO A 125 -5.12 31.67 -4.96
CA PRO A 125 -3.69 31.86 -4.81
C PRO A 125 -3.24 31.15 -3.52
N GLY A 126 -2.24 30.24 -3.65
CA GLY A 126 -1.60 29.55 -2.54
C GLY A 126 -0.75 30.49 -1.67
#